data_96453aecd51318511af75055347c6d30
#
_entry.id   96453aecd51318511af75055347c6d30
#
_cell.length_a   1.000
_cell.length_b   1.000
_cell.length_c   1.000
_cell.angle_alpha   90.00
_cell.angle_beta   90.00
_cell.angle_gamma   90.00
#
_symmetry.space_group_name_H-M   'P 1'
#
loop_
_entity.id
_entity.type
_entity.pdbx_description
1 polymer ?
#
loop_
_entity_poly.entity_id
_entity_poly.type
_entity_poly.pdbx_seq_one_letter_code
_entity_poly.pdbx_strand_id
1 'polypeptide(L)'
;DKGTKETIERSFYAKGADISWATQMEADGVKFRNTEGQEKECTALMKEIGMNSIRLRVWVDPKDGWCGKDDVLVKAARAQALGMNIMIDFHYSDSWADPGKQVVPKKWAALQYPAQIAKAVEEHTKDILSTLKTNKIDVKWIQLGNEVNSGMLHPMGKIVGTSEGASIGGYREFSNAGYWAAREIYPEAKIIIHLS
;
A
#
# COMPACT_ATOMS: atom_id res chain seq x y z
N ASP A 1 -16.07 -20.60 43.58
CA ASP A 1 -16.02 -19.27 42.93
C ASP A 1 -14.85 -19.23 41.96
N LYS A 2 -15.13 -19.55 40.67
CA LYS A 2 -14.10 -19.52 39.64
C LYS A 2 -14.13 -18.14 38.96
N GLY A 3 -13.27 -17.25 39.42
CA GLY A 3 -13.07 -15.98 38.79
C GLY A 3 -12.66 -16.14 37.35
N THR A 4 -13.51 -15.77 36.42
CA THR A 4 -13.22 -15.59 35.00
C THR A 4 -12.21 -14.46 34.90
N LYS A 5 -10.95 -14.78 34.57
CA LYS A 5 -10.00 -13.78 34.14
C LYS A 5 -10.48 -13.25 32.80
N GLU A 6 -11.10 -12.08 32.78
CA GLU A 6 -11.24 -11.28 31.57
C GLU A 6 -9.82 -11.00 31.04
N THR A 7 -9.48 -11.65 29.94
CA THR A 7 -8.29 -11.28 29.16
C THR A 7 -8.63 -9.95 28.51
N ILE A 8 -8.15 -8.86 29.08
CA ILE A 8 -8.16 -7.56 28.42
C ILE A 8 -7.33 -7.76 27.16
N GLU A 9 -7.99 -7.89 26.00
CA GLU A 9 -7.32 -7.74 24.71
C GLU A 9 -6.66 -6.35 24.70
N ARG A 10 -5.36 -6.33 24.90
CA ARG A 10 -4.59 -5.09 24.72
C ARG A 10 -4.81 -4.65 23.28
N SER A 11 -5.53 -3.57 23.09
CA SER A 11 -5.74 -2.99 21.76
C SER A 11 -4.38 -2.89 21.05
N PHE A 12 -4.27 -3.56 19.88
CA PHE A 12 -3.04 -3.53 19.11
C PHE A 12 -2.76 -2.08 18.67
N TYR A 13 -1.65 -1.53 19.15
CA TYR A 13 -1.18 -0.21 18.75
C TYR A 13 -0.11 -0.37 17.66
N ALA A 14 -0.42 0.07 16.44
CA ALA A 14 0.53 0.05 15.33
C ALA A 14 1.57 1.16 15.49
N LYS A 15 2.84 0.76 15.62
CA LYS A 15 4.01 1.65 15.53
C LYS A 15 4.75 1.29 14.26
N GLY A 16 4.74 2.15 13.28
CA GLY A 16 5.29 1.81 11.98
C GLY A 16 5.92 2.97 11.23
N ALA A 17 6.60 2.60 10.15
CA ALA A 17 7.18 3.53 9.19
C ALA A 17 6.97 3.03 7.77
N ASP A 18 6.95 3.97 6.82
CA ASP A 18 7.11 3.68 5.41
C ASP A 18 8.60 3.53 5.09
N ILE A 19 9.00 2.34 4.66
CA ILE A 19 10.38 2.02 4.27
C ILE A 19 10.48 1.62 2.79
N SER A 20 9.57 2.11 1.97
CA SER A 20 9.46 1.71 0.56
C SER A 20 10.74 1.95 -0.25
N TRP A 21 11.63 2.84 0.18
CA TRP A 21 12.90 3.11 -0.47
C TRP A 21 14.08 2.26 0.01
N ALA A 22 13.89 1.42 1.04
CA ALA A 22 15.00 0.71 1.67
C ALA A 22 15.85 -0.09 0.67
N THR A 23 15.25 -0.87 -0.19
CA THR A 23 15.94 -1.70 -1.20
C THR A 23 16.69 -0.87 -2.24
N GLN A 24 16.09 0.25 -2.70
CA GLN A 24 16.76 1.18 -3.61
C GLN A 24 17.97 1.84 -2.95
N MET A 25 17.82 2.33 -1.71
CA MET A 25 18.93 2.94 -0.97
C MET A 25 20.06 1.94 -0.74
N GLU A 26 19.73 0.68 -0.42
CA GLU A 26 20.72 -0.39 -0.28
C GLU A 26 21.48 -0.63 -1.59
N ALA A 27 20.77 -0.67 -2.73
CA ALA A 27 21.39 -0.82 -4.05
C ALA A 27 22.29 0.37 -4.42
N ASP A 28 21.93 1.57 -3.96
CA ASP A 28 22.74 2.79 -4.12
C ASP A 28 23.92 2.86 -3.11
N GLY A 29 24.12 1.80 -2.31
CA GLY A 29 25.24 1.70 -1.37
C GLY A 29 25.02 2.37 -0.01
N VAL A 30 23.79 2.84 0.28
CA VAL A 30 23.46 3.41 1.60
C VAL A 30 23.51 2.32 2.67
N LYS A 31 24.18 2.62 3.78
CA LYS A 31 24.31 1.73 4.93
C LYS A 31 23.51 2.26 6.10
N PHE A 32 22.52 1.50 6.54
CA PHE A 32 21.77 1.82 7.74
C PHE A 32 22.54 1.34 8.98
N ARG A 33 22.55 2.14 10.04
CA ARG A 33 23.27 1.83 11.27
C ARG A 33 22.40 2.10 12.49
N ASN A 34 22.57 1.28 13.52
CA ASN A 34 21.95 1.52 14.81
C ASN A 34 22.74 2.57 15.62
N THR A 35 22.28 2.87 16.82
CA THR A 35 22.91 3.87 17.73
C THR A 35 24.33 3.49 18.15
N GLU A 36 24.69 2.22 18.06
CA GLU A 36 26.04 1.70 18.35
C GLU A 36 26.96 1.71 17.11
N GLY A 37 26.47 2.21 15.97
CA GLY A 37 27.21 2.28 14.72
C GLY A 37 27.27 0.95 13.93
N GLN A 38 26.58 -0.09 14.38
CA GLN A 38 26.54 -1.39 13.71
C GLN A 38 25.64 -1.31 12.47
N GLU A 39 26.13 -1.82 11.34
CA GLU A 39 25.36 -1.92 10.11
C GLU A 39 24.24 -2.95 10.23
N LYS A 40 23.01 -2.58 9.85
CA LYS A 40 21.84 -3.45 9.88
C LYS A 40 20.95 -3.21 8.65
N GLU A 41 20.23 -4.24 8.25
CA GLU A 41 19.16 -4.12 7.26
C GLU A 41 18.04 -3.22 7.80
N CYS A 42 17.46 -2.38 6.94
CA CYS A 42 16.52 -1.33 7.34
C CYS A 42 15.32 -1.88 8.13
N THR A 43 14.71 -2.98 7.68
CA THR A 43 13.54 -3.56 8.37
C THR A 43 13.91 -4.09 9.75
N ALA A 44 15.09 -4.72 9.87
CA ALA A 44 15.61 -5.21 11.14
C ALA A 44 15.89 -4.06 12.10
N LEU A 45 16.42 -2.94 11.59
CA LEU A 45 16.63 -1.74 12.38
C LEU A 45 15.31 -1.13 12.88
N MET A 46 14.27 -1.07 12.03
CA MET A 46 12.94 -0.63 12.46
C MET A 46 12.40 -1.51 13.59
N LYS A 47 12.56 -2.82 13.50
CA LYS A 47 12.17 -3.75 14.56
C LYS A 47 12.95 -3.50 15.85
N GLU A 48 14.26 -3.28 15.76
CA GLU A 48 15.14 -3.03 16.91
C GLU A 48 14.73 -1.78 17.69
N ILE A 49 14.36 -0.70 17.00
CA ILE A 49 13.90 0.54 17.65
C ILE A 49 12.44 0.47 18.14
N GLY A 50 11.81 -0.71 18.09
CA GLY A 50 10.48 -0.97 18.68
C GLY A 50 9.31 -0.77 17.74
N MET A 51 9.52 -0.66 16.43
CA MET A 51 8.42 -0.69 15.47
C MET A 51 7.89 -2.12 15.29
N ASN A 52 6.60 -2.22 15.03
CA ASN A 52 5.90 -3.48 14.84
C ASN A 52 5.14 -3.56 13.50
N SER A 53 5.22 -2.52 12.70
CA SER A 53 4.46 -2.37 11.45
C SER A 53 5.28 -1.65 10.39
N ILE A 54 5.10 -2.07 9.13
CA ILE A 54 5.77 -1.48 7.97
C ILE A 54 4.72 -1.14 6.90
N ARG A 55 4.83 0.05 6.31
CA ARG A 55 4.07 0.46 5.12
C ARG A 55 4.95 0.32 3.90
N LEU A 56 4.41 -0.28 2.84
CA LEU A 56 5.08 -0.52 1.56
C LEU A 56 4.23 0.04 0.42
N ARG A 57 4.75 1.02 -0.26
CA ARG A 57 4.18 1.64 -1.45
C ARG A 57 4.28 0.71 -2.64
N VAL A 58 3.23 0.67 -3.47
CA VAL A 58 3.16 -0.09 -4.70
C VAL A 58 2.88 0.83 -5.88
N TRP A 59 3.75 0.76 -6.90
CA TRP A 59 3.58 1.39 -8.20
C TRP A 59 3.23 0.35 -9.26
N VAL A 60 2.61 0.78 -10.36
CA VAL A 60 2.10 -0.14 -11.40
C VAL A 60 3.23 -0.60 -12.33
N ASP A 61 3.97 0.32 -12.90
CA ASP A 61 5.08 0.05 -13.84
C ASP A 61 6.21 1.07 -13.65
N PRO A 62 6.89 1.02 -12.49
CA PRO A 62 7.97 1.97 -12.21
C PRO A 62 9.16 1.75 -13.15
N LYS A 63 9.76 2.85 -13.63
CA LYS A 63 10.85 2.84 -14.62
C LYS A 63 12.01 1.91 -14.25
N ASP A 64 12.41 1.93 -12.97
CA ASP A 64 13.58 1.20 -12.49
C ASP A 64 13.21 -0.02 -11.62
N GLY A 65 11.93 -0.41 -11.60
CA GLY A 65 11.42 -1.56 -10.86
C GLY A 65 11.18 -1.32 -9.36
N TRP A 66 11.72 -0.24 -8.78
CA TRP A 66 11.53 0.07 -7.35
C TRP A 66 10.07 0.36 -7.02
N CYS A 67 9.59 -0.20 -5.92
CA CYS A 67 8.18 -0.20 -5.54
C CYS A 67 7.25 -0.95 -6.51
N GLY A 68 7.80 -1.68 -7.49
CA GLY A 68 7.06 -2.65 -8.30
C GLY A 68 6.82 -3.96 -7.53
N LYS A 69 6.11 -4.89 -8.17
CA LYS A 69 5.68 -6.16 -7.56
C LYS A 69 6.80 -6.93 -6.86
N ASP A 70 7.91 -7.17 -7.56
CA ASP A 70 9.00 -8.01 -7.05
C ASP A 70 9.74 -7.32 -5.90
N ASP A 71 9.96 -6.02 -6.00
CA ASP A 71 10.60 -5.23 -4.95
C ASP A 71 9.73 -5.14 -3.67
N VAL A 72 8.42 -4.99 -3.84
CA VAL A 72 7.47 -5.02 -2.72
C VAL A 72 7.47 -6.39 -2.05
N LEU A 73 7.50 -7.48 -2.82
CA LEU A 73 7.57 -8.84 -2.28
C LEU A 73 8.82 -9.05 -1.43
N VAL A 74 9.99 -8.58 -1.89
CA VAL A 74 11.25 -8.68 -1.12
C VAL A 74 11.12 -7.97 0.23
N LYS A 75 10.64 -6.73 0.26
CA LYS A 75 10.47 -5.96 1.51
C LYS A 75 9.41 -6.59 2.43
N ALA A 76 8.30 -7.05 1.85
CA ALA A 76 7.24 -7.72 2.61
C ALA A 76 7.75 -9.03 3.25
N ALA A 77 8.55 -9.81 2.53
CA ALA A 77 9.15 -11.03 3.07
C ALA A 77 10.10 -10.76 4.24
N ARG A 78 10.89 -9.69 4.18
CA ARG A 78 11.75 -9.26 5.29
C ARG A 78 10.93 -8.90 6.53
N ALA A 79 9.86 -8.11 6.34
CA ALA A 79 8.97 -7.73 7.44
C ALA A 79 8.23 -8.94 8.03
N GLN A 80 7.74 -9.84 7.19
CA GLN A 80 7.08 -11.10 7.60
C GLN A 80 8.02 -11.97 8.43
N ALA A 81 9.28 -12.14 8.01
CA ALA A 81 10.29 -12.92 8.73
C ALA A 81 10.58 -12.37 10.14
N LEU A 82 10.42 -11.07 10.32
CA LEU A 82 10.58 -10.38 11.62
C LEU A 82 9.29 -10.31 12.45
N GLY A 83 8.19 -10.91 11.97
CA GLY A 83 6.89 -10.87 12.64
C GLY A 83 6.28 -9.47 12.72
N MET A 84 6.60 -8.59 11.76
CA MET A 84 6.03 -7.26 11.66
C MET A 84 4.72 -7.28 10.87
N ASN A 85 3.78 -6.40 11.22
CA ASN A 85 2.56 -6.23 10.44
C ASN A 85 2.82 -5.40 9.19
N ILE A 86 2.10 -5.69 8.13
CA ILE A 86 2.35 -5.13 6.81
C ILE A 86 1.12 -4.36 6.31
N MET A 87 1.36 -3.13 5.86
CA MET A 87 0.43 -2.31 5.11
C MET A 87 0.92 -2.22 3.67
N ILE A 88 0.03 -2.51 2.73
CA ILE A 88 0.28 -2.30 1.29
C ILE A 88 -0.44 -1.04 0.85
N ASP A 89 0.31 -0.12 0.26
CA ASP A 89 -0.16 1.19 -0.19
C ASP A 89 -0.16 1.27 -1.72
N PHE A 90 -1.32 1.07 -2.33
CA PHE A 90 -1.49 1.18 -3.78
C PHE A 90 -1.59 2.64 -4.20
N HIS A 91 -0.61 3.14 -4.95
CA HIS A 91 -0.68 4.47 -5.56
C HIS A 91 -1.50 4.50 -6.85
N TYR A 92 -1.68 3.35 -7.52
CA TYR A 92 -2.28 3.25 -8.87
C TYR A 92 -1.64 4.21 -9.88
N SER A 93 -0.33 4.32 -9.82
CA SER A 93 0.52 5.24 -10.58
C SER A 93 1.86 4.57 -10.81
N ASP A 94 2.66 5.06 -11.77
CA ASP A 94 4.03 4.56 -12.01
C ASP A 94 5.08 5.28 -11.14
N SER A 95 4.65 6.26 -10.37
CA SER A 95 5.48 7.06 -9.48
C SER A 95 4.63 7.65 -8.34
N TRP A 96 5.17 8.61 -7.60
CA TRP A 96 4.45 9.31 -6.55
C TRP A 96 3.09 9.84 -7.01
N ALA A 97 2.04 9.50 -6.24
CA ALA A 97 0.73 10.09 -6.31
C ALA A 97 0.52 11.02 -5.09
N ASP A 98 0.00 12.21 -5.34
CA ASP A 98 -0.34 13.23 -4.33
C ASP A 98 -1.60 13.98 -4.78
N PRO A 99 -2.17 14.91 -3.97
CA PRO A 99 -3.42 15.59 -4.32
C PRO A 99 -3.38 16.35 -5.65
N GLY A 100 -2.19 16.80 -6.06
CA GLY A 100 -1.97 17.50 -7.34
C GLY A 100 -1.53 16.59 -8.49
N LYS A 101 -1.17 15.33 -8.19
CA LYS A 101 -0.57 14.42 -9.16
C LYS A 101 -1.16 13.01 -9.04
N GLN A 102 -2.27 12.79 -9.72
CA GLN A 102 -2.99 11.51 -9.77
C GLN A 102 -2.97 10.96 -11.21
N VAL A 103 -1.76 10.68 -11.72
CA VAL A 103 -1.52 10.35 -13.13
C VAL A 103 -1.85 8.89 -13.41
N VAL A 104 -2.59 8.65 -14.49
CA VAL A 104 -2.86 7.30 -15.00
C VAL A 104 -1.54 6.61 -15.41
N PRO A 105 -1.29 5.36 -14.99
CA PRO A 105 -0.12 4.59 -15.42
C PRO A 105 0.00 4.49 -16.94
N LYS A 106 1.22 4.45 -17.46
CA LYS A 106 1.47 4.35 -18.90
C LYS A 106 0.78 3.15 -19.53
N LYS A 107 0.75 2.01 -18.84
CA LYS A 107 0.06 0.79 -19.30
C LYS A 107 -1.45 1.01 -19.51
N TRP A 108 -2.05 1.97 -18.83
CA TRP A 108 -3.49 2.24 -18.86
C TRP A 108 -3.85 3.48 -19.68
N ALA A 109 -2.85 4.19 -20.22
CA ALA A 109 -3.05 5.47 -20.93
C ALA A 109 -3.94 5.36 -22.17
N ALA A 110 -4.03 4.19 -22.79
CA ALA A 110 -4.90 3.95 -23.95
C ALA A 110 -6.36 3.61 -23.58
N LEU A 111 -6.67 3.42 -22.30
CA LEU A 111 -8.01 3.11 -21.81
C LEU A 111 -8.85 4.39 -21.80
N GLN A 112 -10.01 4.33 -22.45
CA GLN A 112 -10.85 5.51 -22.69
C GLN A 112 -12.10 5.59 -21.82
N TYR A 113 -12.45 4.49 -21.14
CA TYR A 113 -13.68 4.40 -20.37
C TYR A 113 -13.40 4.04 -18.91
N PRO A 114 -14.16 4.62 -17.95
CA PRO A 114 -13.98 4.30 -16.53
C PRO A 114 -14.01 2.81 -16.21
N ALA A 115 -14.90 2.04 -16.84
CA ALA A 115 -14.99 0.59 -16.63
C ALA A 115 -13.70 -0.17 -17.01
N GLN A 116 -12.96 0.31 -18.02
CA GLN A 116 -11.67 -0.28 -18.40
C GLN A 116 -10.60 0.02 -17.36
N ILE A 117 -10.57 1.25 -16.84
CA ILE A 117 -9.65 1.64 -15.74
C ILE A 117 -9.99 0.86 -14.46
N ALA A 118 -11.28 0.74 -14.12
CA ALA A 118 -11.71 -0.06 -12.96
C ALA A 118 -11.23 -1.51 -13.07
N LYS A 119 -11.36 -2.12 -14.25
CA LYS A 119 -10.85 -3.47 -14.50
C LYS A 119 -9.33 -3.55 -14.33
N ALA A 120 -8.59 -2.57 -14.84
CA ALA A 120 -7.13 -2.51 -14.67
C ALA A 120 -6.71 -2.34 -13.20
N VAL A 121 -7.45 -1.55 -12.42
CA VAL A 121 -7.27 -1.43 -10.96
C VAL A 121 -7.52 -2.77 -10.27
N GLU A 122 -8.61 -3.46 -10.62
CA GLU A 122 -8.93 -4.79 -10.08
C GLU A 122 -7.81 -5.79 -10.37
N GLU A 123 -7.40 -5.91 -11.63
CA GLU A 123 -6.39 -6.85 -12.09
C GLU A 123 -5.03 -6.58 -11.42
N HIS A 124 -4.60 -5.32 -11.36
CA HIS A 124 -3.37 -4.94 -10.68
C HIS A 124 -3.41 -5.24 -9.17
N THR A 125 -4.51 -4.91 -8.52
CA THR A 125 -4.68 -5.18 -7.08
C THR A 125 -4.64 -6.68 -6.80
N LYS A 126 -5.34 -7.49 -7.58
CA LYS A 126 -5.32 -8.95 -7.48
C LYS A 126 -3.94 -9.53 -7.75
N ASP A 127 -3.23 -9.07 -8.77
CA ASP A 127 -1.89 -9.55 -9.12
C ASP A 127 -0.91 -9.35 -7.96
N ILE A 128 -0.84 -8.15 -7.40
CA ILE A 128 0.03 -7.84 -6.26
C ILE A 128 -0.35 -8.68 -5.03
N LEU A 129 -1.61 -8.62 -4.63
CA LEU A 129 -2.08 -9.27 -3.40
C LEU A 129 -2.01 -10.80 -3.50
N SER A 130 -2.32 -11.40 -4.66
CA SER A 130 -2.18 -12.84 -4.87
C SER A 130 -0.72 -13.27 -4.82
N THR A 131 0.21 -12.48 -5.37
CA THR A 131 1.64 -12.73 -5.26
C THR A 131 2.08 -12.76 -3.80
N LEU A 132 1.67 -11.77 -3.00
CA LEU A 132 1.97 -11.73 -1.57
C LEU A 132 1.36 -12.93 -0.83
N LYS A 133 0.09 -13.24 -1.10
CA LYS A 133 -0.64 -14.36 -0.46
C LYS A 133 0.01 -15.70 -0.76
N THR A 134 0.40 -15.95 -2.02
CA THR A 134 1.08 -17.18 -2.46
C THR A 134 2.42 -17.36 -1.76
N ASN A 135 3.10 -16.25 -1.47
CA ASN A 135 4.36 -16.23 -0.71
C ASN A 135 4.14 -16.18 0.82
N LYS A 136 2.93 -16.45 1.29
CA LYS A 136 2.57 -16.51 2.72
C LYS A 136 2.80 -15.21 3.49
N ILE A 137 2.71 -14.08 2.83
CA ILE A 137 2.76 -12.77 3.47
C ILE A 137 1.38 -12.47 4.09
N ASP A 138 1.37 -12.08 5.36
CA ASP A 138 0.15 -11.68 6.09
C ASP A 138 -0.01 -10.15 6.03
N VAL A 139 -0.96 -9.69 5.20
CA VAL A 139 -1.24 -8.25 5.03
C VAL A 139 -2.36 -7.83 5.98
N LYS A 140 -2.08 -6.85 6.85
CA LYS A 140 -3.05 -6.33 7.84
C LYS A 140 -3.88 -5.16 7.32
N TRP A 141 -3.28 -4.33 6.48
CA TRP A 141 -3.92 -3.13 5.93
C TRP A 141 -3.64 -3.00 4.45
N ILE A 142 -4.64 -2.57 3.70
CA ILE A 142 -4.55 -2.29 2.28
C ILE A 142 -5.07 -0.89 2.04
N GLN A 143 -4.21 0.01 1.60
CA GLN A 143 -4.54 1.37 1.23
C GLN A 143 -4.84 1.44 -0.25
N LEU A 144 -5.99 1.99 -0.60
CA LEU A 144 -6.47 2.14 -1.99
C LEU A 144 -6.34 3.59 -2.44
N GLY A 145 -5.29 3.86 -3.19
CA GLY A 145 -4.87 5.19 -3.58
C GLY A 145 -4.06 5.91 -2.49
N ASN A 146 -3.29 6.92 -2.87
CA ASN A 146 -2.51 7.75 -1.96
C ASN A 146 -2.94 9.21 -2.10
N GLU A 147 -3.26 9.85 -0.96
CA GLU A 147 -3.67 11.26 -0.89
C GLU A 147 -4.79 11.62 -1.87
N VAL A 148 -5.85 10.82 -1.84
CA VAL A 148 -6.95 10.87 -2.82
C VAL A 148 -7.98 11.99 -2.56
N ASN A 149 -7.56 13.10 -1.95
CA ASN A 149 -8.39 14.27 -1.68
C ASN A 149 -9.15 14.77 -2.93
N SER A 150 -8.50 14.72 -4.08
CA SER A 150 -9.07 15.10 -5.39
C SER A 150 -9.48 13.90 -6.24
N GLY A 151 -9.58 12.70 -5.65
CA GLY A 151 -9.76 11.44 -6.36
C GLY A 151 -8.45 10.80 -6.78
N MET A 152 -8.49 9.85 -7.72
CA MET A 152 -7.31 9.17 -8.28
C MET A 152 -7.47 8.92 -9.78
N LEU A 153 -6.36 8.63 -10.49
CA LEU A 153 -6.40 8.27 -11.92
C LEU A 153 -7.08 9.34 -12.78
N HIS A 154 -6.59 10.59 -12.65
CA HIS A 154 -7.15 11.73 -13.38
C HIS A 154 -6.97 11.59 -14.90
N PRO A 155 -7.92 12.13 -15.71
CA PRO A 155 -9.09 12.93 -15.31
C PRO A 155 -10.30 12.10 -14.91
N MET A 156 -10.39 10.79 -15.24
CA MET A 156 -11.60 9.99 -15.10
C MET A 156 -12.05 9.82 -13.65
N GLY A 157 -11.11 9.66 -12.71
CA GLY A 157 -11.39 9.52 -11.28
C GLY A 157 -11.25 10.80 -10.48
N LYS A 158 -11.20 11.96 -11.16
CA LYS A 158 -11.15 13.25 -10.46
C LYS A 158 -12.47 13.55 -9.75
N ILE A 159 -12.39 13.89 -8.48
CA ILE A 159 -13.53 14.42 -7.73
C ILE A 159 -13.71 15.88 -8.10
N VAL A 160 -14.87 16.21 -8.65
CA VAL A 160 -15.24 17.59 -8.99
C VAL A 160 -16.37 18.02 -8.06
N GLY A 161 -16.06 18.91 -7.13
CA GLY A 161 -17.02 19.46 -6.17
C GLY A 161 -17.50 20.84 -6.58
N THR A 162 -18.79 21.11 -6.32
CA THR A 162 -19.40 22.43 -6.31
C THR A 162 -20.12 22.60 -4.99
N SER A 163 -20.56 23.83 -4.66
CA SER A 163 -21.43 24.09 -3.51
C SER A 163 -22.75 23.31 -3.54
N GLU A 164 -23.13 22.79 -4.70
CA GLU A 164 -24.39 22.05 -4.93
C GLU A 164 -24.22 20.53 -4.94
N GLY A 165 -22.98 20.03 -4.88
CA GLY A 165 -22.66 18.59 -4.85
C GLY A 165 -21.34 18.24 -5.51
N ALA A 166 -20.85 17.04 -5.22
CA ALA A 166 -19.62 16.51 -5.80
C ALA A 166 -19.92 15.37 -6.77
N SER A 167 -19.26 15.39 -7.94
CA SER A 167 -19.21 14.24 -8.84
C SER A 167 -18.02 13.36 -8.46
N ILE A 168 -18.29 12.15 -7.99
CA ILE A 168 -17.29 11.17 -7.56
C ILE A 168 -17.33 9.87 -8.39
N GLY A 169 -18.02 9.88 -9.53
CA GLY A 169 -18.38 8.68 -10.31
C GLY A 169 -17.19 7.76 -10.58
N GLY A 170 -16.19 8.24 -11.29
CA GLY A 170 -15.01 7.44 -11.63
C GLY A 170 -14.20 7.03 -10.40
N TYR A 171 -13.96 7.95 -9.45
CA TYR A 171 -13.27 7.61 -8.20
C TYR A 171 -13.98 6.48 -7.44
N ARG A 172 -15.31 6.55 -7.32
CA ARG A 172 -16.11 5.50 -6.68
C ARG A 172 -15.94 4.15 -7.39
N GLU A 173 -15.98 4.15 -8.71
CA GLU A 173 -15.83 2.93 -9.51
C GLU A 173 -14.44 2.29 -9.30
N PHE A 174 -13.38 3.10 -9.33
CA PHE A 174 -12.01 2.62 -9.13
C PHE A 174 -11.77 2.14 -7.70
N SER A 175 -12.26 2.88 -6.71
CA SER A 175 -12.15 2.49 -5.29
C SER A 175 -12.90 1.19 -5.01
N ASN A 176 -14.08 1.01 -5.59
CA ASN A 176 -14.84 -0.24 -5.47
C ASN A 176 -14.11 -1.41 -6.12
N ALA A 177 -13.51 -1.22 -7.29
CA ALA A 177 -12.73 -2.27 -7.97
C ALA A 177 -11.56 -2.72 -7.09
N GLY A 178 -10.80 -1.79 -6.54
CA GLY A 178 -9.71 -2.10 -5.60
C GLY A 178 -10.21 -2.76 -4.32
N TYR A 179 -11.32 -2.28 -3.76
CA TYR A 179 -11.93 -2.83 -2.54
C TYR A 179 -12.33 -4.31 -2.70
N TRP A 180 -13.07 -4.64 -3.75
CA TRP A 180 -13.51 -6.02 -3.95
C TRP A 180 -12.36 -6.95 -4.30
N ALA A 181 -11.37 -6.49 -5.08
CA ALA A 181 -10.14 -7.22 -5.33
C ALA A 181 -9.38 -7.53 -4.02
N ALA A 182 -9.25 -6.55 -3.14
CA ALA A 182 -8.60 -6.72 -1.84
C ALA A 182 -9.35 -7.69 -0.95
N ARG A 183 -10.69 -7.58 -0.88
CA ARG A 183 -11.55 -8.48 -0.09
C ARG A 183 -11.51 -9.92 -0.55
N GLU A 184 -11.40 -10.15 -1.85
CA GLU A 184 -11.28 -11.50 -2.40
C GLU A 184 -9.99 -12.21 -1.94
N ILE A 185 -8.88 -11.49 -1.88
CA ILE A 185 -7.57 -12.09 -1.55
C ILE A 185 -7.28 -12.06 -0.03
N TYR A 186 -7.58 -10.94 0.64
CA TYR A 186 -7.38 -10.73 2.08
C TYR A 186 -8.67 -10.24 2.74
N PRO A 187 -9.64 -11.14 3.00
CA PRO A 187 -10.96 -10.75 3.52
C PRO A 187 -10.90 -10.06 4.89
N GLU A 188 -9.88 -10.38 5.71
CA GLU A 188 -9.71 -9.82 7.05
C GLU A 188 -8.87 -8.53 7.11
N ALA A 189 -8.18 -8.17 6.01
CA ALA A 189 -7.39 -6.95 6.00
C ALA A 189 -8.28 -5.71 6.11
N LYS A 190 -7.83 -4.71 6.87
CA LYS A 190 -8.52 -3.41 6.94
C LYS A 190 -8.21 -2.60 5.69
N ILE A 191 -9.26 -2.07 5.07
CA ILE A 191 -9.11 -1.19 3.91
C ILE A 191 -9.01 0.25 4.37
N ILE A 192 -8.07 0.99 3.79
CA ILE A 192 -7.76 2.37 4.15
C ILE A 192 -7.94 3.27 2.93
N ILE A 193 -8.59 4.39 3.14
CA ILE A 193 -8.58 5.55 2.24
C ILE A 193 -7.68 6.60 2.87
N HIS A 194 -6.68 7.06 2.13
CA HIS A 194 -5.68 8.02 2.61
C HIS A 194 -5.97 9.42 2.09
N LEU A 195 -6.17 10.34 3.00
CA LEU A 195 -6.31 11.79 2.77
C LEU A 195 -5.17 12.50 3.47
N SER A 196 -4.65 13.55 2.88
CA SER A 196 -3.61 14.41 3.45
C SER A 196 -4.17 15.74 3.98
#